data_60a73f41da8207854fc54d1258a4fe78
#
_entry.id   60a73f41da8207854fc54d1258a4fe78
#
_cell.length_a   1.000
_cell.length_b   1.000
_cell.length_c   1.000
_cell.angle_alpha   90.00
_cell.angle_beta   90.00
_cell.angle_gamma   90.00
#
_symmetry.space_group_name_H-M   'P 1'
#
loop_
_entity.id
_entity.type
_entity.pdbx_description
1 polymer ?
#
loop_
_entity_poly.entity_id
_entity_poly.type
_entity_poly.pdbx_seq_one_letter_code
_entity_poly.pdbx_strand_id
1 'polypeptide(L)'
;MIVKFSNKLFEYYFQELAKKIDWFPSIYSIGIINLFEQRAIDNNKVFENCSFIFLHDEKPIACFIGVKVGQKGKMNIRAYELPSIILIDEMNFSKNQSKLFILEIEKYINDIAGIFYYRDTMLDGSLSILSKHLLSKGATAIPKFSIFIDLLESEKKLKSNIRKSYKSLINWGEKELKPSIYDASNITWELINDFRLLHIKESGTETMSELSWKKRLDTVKRGEAFLIVGH
;
A
#
# COMPACT_ATOMS: atom_id res chain seq x y z
N MET A 1 -11.73 -21.09 3.86
CA MET A 1 -10.29 -21.45 4.06
C MET A 1 -9.45 -20.17 4.11
N ILE A 2 -8.32 -20.18 4.82
CA ILE A 2 -7.43 -19.03 4.96
C ILE A 2 -6.07 -19.34 4.33
N VAL A 3 -5.56 -18.42 3.53
CA VAL A 3 -4.21 -18.46 2.95
C VAL A 3 -3.39 -17.32 3.54
N LYS A 4 -2.42 -17.63 4.39
CA LYS A 4 -1.53 -16.66 5.03
C LYS A 4 -0.49 -16.16 4.04
N PHE A 5 0.09 -14.97 4.29
CA PHE A 5 1.13 -14.36 3.47
C PHE A 5 2.34 -15.28 3.23
N SER A 6 2.72 -16.09 4.21
CA SER A 6 3.82 -17.06 4.10
C SER A 6 3.54 -18.22 3.13
N ASN A 7 2.30 -18.40 2.68
CA ASN A 7 1.94 -19.44 1.71
C ASN A 7 2.28 -19.00 0.28
N LYS A 8 2.90 -19.87 -0.50
CA LYS A 8 3.28 -19.62 -1.90
C LYS A 8 2.10 -19.21 -2.82
N LEU A 9 0.88 -19.60 -2.46
CA LEU A 9 -0.33 -19.25 -3.21
C LEU A 9 -0.90 -17.88 -2.84
N PHE A 10 -0.37 -17.21 -1.82
CA PHE A 10 -0.90 -15.91 -1.37
C PHE A 10 -0.90 -14.89 -2.51
N GLU A 11 0.24 -14.72 -3.18
CA GLU A 11 0.37 -13.72 -4.26
C GLU A 11 -0.59 -14.00 -5.42
N TYR A 12 -0.75 -15.26 -5.80
CA TYR A 12 -1.71 -15.65 -6.82
C TYR A 12 -3.14 -15.24 -6.46
N TYR A 13 -3.62 -15.63 -5.27
CA TYR A 13 -4.97 -15.30 -4.83
C TYR A 13 -5.15 -13.79 -4.58
N PHE A 14 -4.09 -13.11 -4.15
CA PHE A 14 -4.10 -11.68 -3.97
C PHE A 14 -4.33 -10.94 -5.29
N GLN A 15 -3.62 -11.32 -6.34
CA GLN A 15 -3.80 -10.76 -7.68
C GLN A 15 -5.19 -11.07 -8.26
N GLU A 16 -5.70 -12.29 -8.05
CA GLU A 16 -7.05 -12.65 -8.47
C GLU A 16 -8.14 -11.84 -7.74
N LEU A 17 -7.95 -11.54 -6.47
CA LEU A 17 -8.87 -10.68 -5.72
C LEU A 17 -8.76 -9.23 -6.20
N ALA A 18 -7.54 -8.71 -6.38
CA ALA A 18 -7.31 -7.33 -6.80
C ALA A 18 -7.98 -6.99 -8.15
N LYS A 19 -8.08 -7.96 -9.06
CA LYS A 19 -8.79 -7.79 -10.35
C LYS A 19 -10.31 -7.59 -10.21
N LYS A 20 -10.89 -7.97 -9.07
CA LYS A 20 -12.34 -7.92 -8.81
C LYS A 20 -12.75 -6.70 -8.00
N ILE A 21 -11.78 -5.93 -7.53
CA ILE A 21 -12.01 -4.77 -6.67
C ILE A 21 -11.87 -3.52 -7.52
N ASP A 22 -12.90 -2.68 -7.54
CA ASP A 22 -12.93 -1.46 -8.34
C ASP A 22 -11.83 -0.45 -7.96
N TRP A 23 -11.41 -0.49 -6.70
CA TRP A 23 -10.36 0.39 -6.21
C TRP A 23 -9.34 -0.36 -5.33
N PHE A 24 -8.13 -0.50 -5.85
CA PHE A 24 -7.01 -1.11 -5.14
C PHE A 24 -5.92 -0.06 -4.85
N PRO A 25 -5.64 0.24 -3.57
CA PRO A 25 -4.58 1.18 -3.24
C PRO A 25 -3.20 0.58 -3.53
N SER A 26 -2.48 1.11 -4.50
CA SER A 26 -1.17 0.61 -4.95
C SER A 26 -0.12 0.48 -3.83
N ILE A 27 -0.25 1.28 -2.75
CA ILE A 27 0.63 1.19 -1.57
C ILE A 27 0.58 -0.19 -0.88
N TYR A 28 -0.43 -1.00 -1.15
CA TYR A 28 -0.58 -2.36 -0.60
C TYR A 28 -0.16 -3.45 -1.59
N SER A 29 0.50 -3.10 -2.68
CA SER A 29 1.11 -4.08 -3.58
C SER A 29 2.22 -4.87 -2.88
N ILE A 30 2.49 -6.07 -3.36
CA ILE A 30 3.47 -6.99 -2.74
C ILE A 30 4.87 -6.38 -2.71
N GLY A 31 5.29 -5.71 -3.77
CA GLY A 31 6.60 -5.05 -3.83
C GLY A 31 6.72 -3.92 -2.82
N ILE A 32 5.67 -3.12 -2.62
CA ILE A 32 5.64 -2.06 -1.61
C ILE A 32 5.66 -2.65 -0.19
N ILE A 33 4.91 -3.71 0.09
CA ILE A 33 4.96 -4.40 1.39
C ILE A 33 6.38 -4.90 1.69
N ASN A 34 7.04 -5.53 0.71
CA ASN A 34 8.43 -6.00 0.83
C ASN A 34 9.43 -4.84 1.03
N LEU A 35 9.16 -3.67 0.45
CA LEU A 35 9.95 -2.47 0.70
C LEU A 35 9.80 -1.97 2.16
N PHE A 36 8.58 -1.99 2.71
CA PHE A 36 8.35 -1.63 4.12
C PHE A 36 9.03 -2.61 5.08
N GLU A 37 9.01 -3.92 4.77
CA GLU A 37 9.75 -4.92 5.52
C GLU A 37 11.25 -4.59 5.56
N GLN A 38 11.87 -4.34 4.40
CA GLN A 38 13.29 -4.00 4.33
C GLN A 38 13.61 -2.71 5.11
N ARG A 39 12.77 -1.68 4.99
CA ARG A 39 12.94 -0.44 5.76
C ARG A 39 12.80 -0.65 7.27
N ALA A 40 11.96 -1.57 7.70
CA ALA A 40 11.86 -1.93 9.12
C ALA A 40 13.17 -2.59 9.59
N ILE A 41 13.73 -3.52 8.81
CA ILE A 41 15.00 -4.18 9.07
C ILE A 41 16.15 -3.16 9.13
N ASP A 42 16.23 -2.23 8.17
CA ASP A 42 17.24 -1.16 8.12
C ASP A 42 17.19 -0.28 9.39
N ASN A 43 16.02 -0.14 10.00
CA ASN A 43 15.81 0.61 11.25
C ASN A 43 15.88 -0.27 12.52
N ASN A 44 16.44 -1.47 12.44
CA ASN A 44 16.53 -2.43 13.54
C ASN A 44 15.18 -2.78 14.19
N LYS A 45 14.13 -2.80 13.38
CA LYS A 45 12.79 -3.20 13.81
C LYS A 45 12.47 -4.61 13.36
N VAL A 46 11.66 -5.31 14.14
CA VAL A 46 11.04 -6.57 13.73
C VAL A 46 9.85 -6.24 12.86
N PHE A 47 9.69 -6.96 11.75
CA PHE A 47 8.54 -6.88 10.86
C PHE A 47 7.93 -8.27 10.72
N GLU A 48 6.62 -8.37 10.92
CA GLU A 48 5.87 -9.58 10.71
C GLU A 48 4.66 -9.27 9.82
N ASN A 49 4.58 -9.93 8.66
CA ASN A 49 3.43 -9.79 7.79
C ASN A 49 2.32 -10.74 8.24
N CYS A 50 1.23 -10.19 8.74
CA CYS A 50 0.06 -10.91 9.25
C CYS A 50 -1.07 -10.99 8.23
N SER A 51 -0.83 -10.58 6.98
CA SER A 51 -1.83 -10.57 5.93
C SER A 51 -2.32 -11.98 5.61
N PHE A 52 -3.61 -12.08 5.28
CA PHE A 52 -4.20 -13.34 4.84
C PHE A 52 -5.33 -13.10 3.84
N ILE A 53 -5.58 -14.10 3.02
CA ILE A 53 -6.70 -14.16 2.08
C ILE A 53 -7.74 -15.13 2.61
N PHE A 54 -8.99 -14.72 2.56
CA PHE A 54 -10.13 -15.52 2.91
C PHE A 54 -10.75 -16.11 1.64
N LEU A 55 -10.76 -17.46 1.56
CA LEU A 55 -11.31 -18.17 0.42
C LEU A 55 -12.68 -18.74 0.74
N HIS A 56 -13.57 -18.72 -0.23
CA HIS A 56 -14.82 -19.45 -0.27
C HIS A 56 -14.88 -20.25 -1.58
N ASP A 57 -15.11 -21.55 -1.49
CA ASP A 57 -15.09 -22.47 -2.62
C ASP A 57 -13.84 -22.26 -3.51
N GLU A 58 -12.67 -22.25 -2.86
CA GLU A 58 -11.36 -22.05 -3.48
C GLU A 58 -11.15 -20.69 -4.19
N LYS A 59 -12.13 -19.78 -4.11
CA LYS A 59 -12.05 -18.45 -4.71
C LYS A 59 -11.72 -17.39 -3.66
N PRO A 60 -10.83 -16.44 -3.93
CA PRO A 60 -10.57 -15.33 -3.03
C PRO A 60 -11.76 -14.37 -3.04
N ILE A 61 -12.28 -14.08 -1.84
CA ILE A 61 -13.44 -13.20 -1.63
C ILE A 61 -13.13 -12.04 -0.69
N ALA A 62 -12.08 -12.15 0.14
CA ALA A 62 -11.62 -11.05 0.98
C ALA A 62 -10.14 -11.22 1.30
N CYS A 63 -9.49 -10.10 1.60
CA CYS A 63 -8.11 -10.05 2.08
C CYS A 63 -8.02 -9.08 3.26
N PHE A 64 -7.31 -9.47 4.29
CA PHE A 64 -6.81 -8.59 5.32
C PHE A 64 -5.33 -8.34 5.06
N ILE A 65 -4.93 -7.08 5.00
CA ILE A 65 -3.53 -6.67 4.94
C ILE A 65 -3.20 -6.02 6.27
N GLY A 66 -2.26 -6.61 6.98
CA GLY A 66 -1.80 -6.13 8.26
C GLY A 66 -0.36 -6.54 8.52
N VAL A 67 0.40 -5.62 9.11
CA VAL A 67 1.80 -5.84 9.45
C VAL A 67 2.02 -5.48 10.92
N LYS A 68 2.79 -6.28 11.65
CA LYS A 68 3.29 -5.95 12.98
C LYS A 68 4.70 -5.40 12.83
N VAL A 69 4.93 -4.21 13.35
CA VAL A 69 6.26 -3.58 13.35
C VAL A 69 6.59 -3.10 14.75
N GLY A 70 7.76 -3.44 15.25
CA GLY A 70 8.14 -3.01 16.58
C GLY A 70 9.56 -3.40 16.96
N GLN A 71 9.95 -3.10 18.19
CA GLN A 71 11.18 -3.61 18.79
C GLN A 71 10.93 -5.01 19.37
N LYS A 72 11.96 -5.83 19.45
CA LYS A 72 11.89 -7.16 20.06
C LYS A 72 11.28 -7.06 21.48
N GLY A 73 10.18 -7.77 21.72
CA GLY A 73 9.43 -7.73 22.97
C GLY A 73 8.34 -6.65 23.10
N LYS A 74 8.22 -5.73 22.12
CA LYS A 74 7.15 -4.72 22.04
C LYS A 74 6.63 -4.64 20.61
N MET A 75 5.88 -5.64 20.20
CA MET A 75 5.27 -5.64 18.87
C MET A 75 3.97 -4.83 18.90
N ASN A 76 3.94 -3.78 18.11
CA ASN A 76 2.72 -3.03 17.85
C ASN A 76 2.26 -3.36 16.42
N ILE A 77 0.97 -3.55 16.18
CA ILE A 77 0.47 -3.39 14.82
C ILE A 77 0.52 -1.89 14.53
N ARG A 78 1.69 -1.45 14.18
CA ARG A 78 1.99 -0.08 13.86
C ARG A 78 2.83 -0.07 12.59
N ALA A 79 2.17 0.15 11.47
CA ALA A 79 2.87 0.86 10.43
C ALA A 79 2.14 2.17 10.24
N TYR A 80 2.62 3.28 10.75
CA TYR A 80 2.13 4.60 10.38
C TYR A 80 2.13 4.77 8.85
N GLU A 81 3.05 4.10 8.21
CA GLU A 81 3.24 4.15 6.77
C GLU A 81 2.34 3.15 6.02
N LEU A 82 1.97 2.03 6.65
CA LEU A 82 1.10 0.99 6.08
C LEU A 82 0.02 0.56 7.09
N PRO A 83 -1.02 1.38 7.33
CA PRO A 83 -2.12 0.99 8.20
C PRO A 83 -2.83 -0.25 7.64
N SER A 84 -3.36 -1.10 8.52
CA SER A 84 -4.12 -2.28 8.08
C SER A 84 -5.34 -1.89 7.25
N ILE A 85 -5.67 -2.69 6.25
CA ILE A 85 -6.89 -2.55 5.43
C ILE A 85 -7.56 -3.89 5.22
N ILE A 86 -8.81 -3.85 4.79
CA ILE A 86 -9.52 -5.00 4.19
C ILE A 86 -9.84 -4.69 2.73
N LEU A 87 -9.78 -5.73 1.92
CA LEU A 87 -10.21 -5.75 0.53
C LEU A 87 -11.29 -6.82 0.41
N ILE A 88 -12.44 -6.50 -0.18
CA ILE A 88 -13.60 -7.39 -0.22
C ILE A 88 -14.18 -7.41 -1.64
N ASP A 89 -14.42 -8.62 -2.14
CA ASP A 89 -15.29 -8.84 -3.30
C ASP A 89 -16.75 -8.76 -2.81
N GLU A 90 -17.34 -7.56 -2.81
CA GLU A 90 -18.66 -7.30 -2.23
C GLU A 90 -19.77 -8.13 -2.86
N MET A 91 -19.64 -8.50 -4.12
CA MET A 91 -20.63 -9.32 -4.83
C MET A 91 -20.72 -10.75 -4.28
N ASN A 92 -19.62 -11.25 -3.73
CA ASN A 92 -19.49 -12.64 -3.27
C ASN A 92 -19.31 -12.79 -1.74
N PHE A 93 -19.53 -11.71 -0.97
CA PHE A 93 -19.23 -11.66 0.46
C PHE A 93 -20.49 -11.59 1.34
N SER A 94 -20.98 -12.74 1.76
CA SER A 94 -22.20 -12.85 2.58
C SER A 94 -21.98 -12.40 4.04
N LYS A 95 -23.10 -12.15 4.75
CA LYS A 95 -23.09 -11.80 6.17
C LYS A 95 -22.40 -12.85 7.06
N ASN A 96 -22.52 -14.14 6.74
CA ASN A 96 -21.87 -15.20 7.49
C ASN A 96 -20.36 -15.23 7.25
N GLN A 97 -19.93 -15.02 6.00
CA GLN A 97 -18.52 -14.88 5.64
C GLN A 97 -17.89 -13.67 6.31
N SER A 98 -18.62 -12.54 6.38
CA SER A 98 -18.20 -11.34 7.11
C SER A 98 -17.88 -11.64 8.57
N LYS A 99 -18.73 -12.37 9.26
CA LYS A 99 -18.51 -12.75 10.67
C LYS A 99 -17.24 -13.61 10.83
N LEU A 100 -17.07 -14.62 9.98
CA LEU A 100 -15.90 -15.50 10.04
C LEU A 100 -14.62 -14.73 9.73
N PHE A 101 -14.65 -13.84 8.74
CA PHE A 101 -13.51 -13.01 8.38
C PHE A 101 -13.10 -12.06 9.51
N ILE A 102 -14.06 -11.39 10.16
CA ILE A 102 -13.82 -10.54 11.33
C ILE A 102 -13.23 -11.35 12.50
N LEU A 103 -13.73 -12.54 12.78
CA LEU A 103 -13.18 -13.40 13.83
C LEU A 103 -11.71 -13.76 13.59
N GLU A 104 -11.32 -13.99 12.34
CA GLU A 104 -9.90 -14.21 12.00
C GLU A 104 -9.05 -12.96 12.24
N ILE A 105 -9.54 -11.77 11.89
CA ILE A 105 -8.84 -10.52 12.18
C ILE A 105 -8.72 -10.29 13.68
N GLU A 106 -9.77 -10.58 14.48
CA GLU A 106 -9.72 -10.45 15.94
C GLU A 106 -8.63 -11.32 16.58
N LYS A 107 -8.37 -12.51 16.06
CA LYS A 107 -7.26 -13.35 16.57
C LYS A 107 -5.93 -12.62 16.48
N TYR A 108 -5.68 -11.90 15.37
CA TYR A 108 -4.46 -11.11 15.21
C TYR A 108 -4.45 -9.88 16.12
N ILE A 109 -5.59 -9.19 16.26
CA ILE A 109 -5.69 -7.99 17.11
C ILE A 109 -5.45 -8.36 18.57
N ASN A 110 -6.02 -9.47 19.05
CA ASN A 110 -5.90 -9.91 20.44
C ASN A 110 -4.49 -10.37 20.81
N ASP A 111 -3.70 -10.83 19.84
CA ASP A 111 -2.29 -11.23 20.06
C ASP A 111 -1.32 -10.04 20.18
N ILE A 112 -1.84 -8.80 20.11
CA ILE A 112 -1.00 -7.62 20.04
C ILE A 112 -1.04 -6.88 21.36
N ALA A 113 0.13 -6.80 21.99
CA ALA A 113 0.36 -5.88 23.09
C ALA A 113 0.65 -4.46 22.51
N GLY A 114 -0.39 -3.78 21.99
CA GLY A 114 -0.18 -2.49 21.38
C GLY A 114 -1.39 -1.85 20.75
N ILE A 115 -1.18 -0.87 19.86
CA ILE A 115 -2.26 -0.14 19.21
C ILE A 115 -2.44 -0.70 17.80
N PHE A 116 -3.66 -1.09 17.48
CA PHE A 116 -4.09 -1.48 16.15
C PHE A 116 -4.55 -0.25 15.35
N TYR A 117 -3.95 -0.02 14.20
CA TYR A 117 -4.37 1.02 13.25
C TYR A 117 -4.99 0.38 12.02
N TYR A 118 -6.21 0.81 11.73
CA TYR A 118 -6.94 0.40 10.55
C TYR A 118 -7.31 1.63 9.74
N ARG A 119 -7.17 1.55 8.42
CA ARG A 119 -7.62 2.57 7.48
C ARG A 119 -8.87 2.09 6.77
N ASP A 120 -9.94 2.84 6.90
CA ASP A 120 -11.13 2.66 6.08
C ASP A 120 -11.15 3.71 4.96
N THR A 121 -11.44 3.26 3.75
CA THR A 121 -11.58 4.14 2.60
C THR A 121 -13.06 4.25 2.28
N MET A 122 -13.68 5.32 2.74
CA MET A 122 -15.11 5.57 2.60
C MET A 122 -15.42 6.21 1.25
N LEU A 123 -15.21 5.50 0.14
CA LEU A 123 -15.45 6.05 -1.21
C LEU A 123 -16.92 6.35 -1.49
N ASP A 124 -17.80 5.52 -0.96
CA ASP A 124 -19.28 5.65 -1.07
C ASP A 124 -19.93 6.34 0.14
N GLY A 125 -19.11 6.80 1.11
CA GLY A 125 -19.60 7.36 2.37
C GLY A 125 -19.98 6.31 3.43
N SER A 126 -19.83 5.02 3.15
CA SER A 126 -20.15 3.93 4.06
C SER A 126 -18.93 3.45 4.83
N LEU A 127 -19.14 3.06 6.08
CA LEU A 127 -18.11 2.36 6.88
C LEU A 127 -18.02 0.89 6.47
N SER A 128 -16.82 0.38 6.34
CA SER A 128 -16.58 -1.06 6.14
C SER A 128 -17.09 -1.91 7.31
N ILE A 129 -17.22 -3.22 7.09
CA ILE A 129 -17.63 -4.17 8.13
C ILE A 129 -16.66 -4.16 9.32
N LEU A 130 -15.36 -4.00 9.07
CA LEU A 130 -14.34 -3.96 10.12
C LEU A 130 -14.42 -2.66 10.92
N SER A 131 -14.63 -1.50 10.27
CA SER A 131 -14.85 -0.23 10.97
C SER A 131 -16.06 -0.28 11.89
N LYS A 132 -17.20 -0.78 11.38
CA LYS A 132 -18.43 -0.95 12.19
C LYS A 132 -18.15 -1.83 13.41
N HIS A 133 -17.43 -2.92 13.22
CA HIS A 133 -17.08 -3.83 14.31
C HIS A 133 -16.13 -3.18 15.33
N LEU A 134 -15.05 -2.54 14.89
CA LEU A 134 -14.09 -1.87 15.78
C LEU A 134 -14.74 -0.75 16.59
N LEU A 135 -15.58 0.07 15.97
CA LEU A 135 -16.32 1.13 16.66
C LEU A 135 -17.28 0.56 17.72
N SER A 136 -17.96 -0.57 17.42
CA SER A 136 -18.81 -1.25 18.42
C SER A 136 -18.01 -1.80 19.61
N LYS A 137 -16.71 -1.99 19.47
CA LYS A 137 -15.77 -2.42 20.52
C LYS A 137 -15.07 -1.22 21.20
N GLY A 138 -15.46 0.03 20.91
CA GLY A 138 -14.91 1.22 21.53
C GLY A 138 -13.67 1.79 20.87
N ALA A 139 -13.38 1.42 19.62
CA ALA A 139 -12.29 2.05 18.87
C ALA A 139 -12.58 3.53 18.61
N THR A 140 -11.53 4.35 18.53
CA THR A 140 -11.64 5.78 18.20
C THR A 140 -11.45 5.99 16.71
N ALA A 141 -12.41 6.68 16.06
CA ALA A 141 -12.30 7.11 14.68
C ALA A 141 -11.56 8.45 14.59
N ILE A 142 -10.58 8.53 13.68
CA ILE A 142 -9.86 9.76 13.35
C ILE A 142 -10.14 10.07 11.89
N PRO A 143 -10.99 11.05 11.56
CA PRO A 143 -11.28 11.40 10.17
C PRO A 143 -10.04 11.99 9.49
N LYS A 144 -9.77 11.52 8.27
CA LYS A 144 -8.75 12.06 7.38
C LYS A 144 -9.38 12.34 6.02
N PHE A 145 -9.06 13.48 5.46
CA PHE A 145 -9.54 13.85 4.14
C PHE A 145 -8.40 13.71 3.12
N SER A 146 -8.72 13.10 1.98
CA SER A 146 -7.80 12.99 0.85
C SER A 146 -8.45 13.61 -0.37
N ILE A 147 -7.65 14.28 -1.19
CA ILE A 147 -8.09 14.80 -2.49
C ILE A 147 -7.74 13.73 -3.52
N PHE A 148 -8.74 13.28 -4.27
CA PHE A 148 -8.55 12.37 -5.39
C PHE A 148 -8.63 13.14 -6.70
N ILE A 149 -7.77 12.78 -7.64
CA ILE A 149 -7.79 13.30 -9.01
C ILE A 149 -8.18 12.11 -9.90
N ASP A 150 -9.28 12.25 -10.62
CA ASP A 150 -9.69 11.25 -11.59
C ASP A 150 -8.79 11.33 -12.83
N LEU A 151 -7.90 10.36 -12.96
CA LEU A 151 -6.96 10.28 -14.09
C LEU A 151 -7.59 9.72 -15.38
N LEU A 152 -8.85 9.27 -15.35
CA LEU A 152 -9.59 8.86 -16.55
C LEU A 152 -10.13 10.07 -17.33
N GLU A 153 -10.13 11.24 -16.71
CA GLU A 153 -10.47 12.50 -17.39
C GLU A 153 -9.46 12.84 -18.48
N SER A 154 -9.91 13.54 -19.51
CA SER A 154 -9.03 14.00 -20.58
C SER A 154 -7.92 14.93 -20.04
N GLU A 155 -6.73 14.90 -20.65
CA GLU A 155 -5.62 15.77 -20.27
C GLU A 155 -6.02 17.25 -20.28
N LYS A 156 -6.83 17.68 -21.27
CA LYS A 156 -7.38 19.04 -21.34
C LYS A 156 -8.19 19.39 -20.09
N LYS A 157 -9.04 18.46 -19.61
CA LYS A 157 -9.84 18.64 -18.40
C LYS A 157 -8.96 18.69 -17.17
N LEU A 158 -8.01 17.77 -17.03
CA LEU A 158 -7.02 17.76 -15.94
C LEU A 158 -6.25 19.09 -15.91
N LYS A 159 -5.69 19.54 -17.05
CA LYS A 159 -4.98 20.84 -17.15
C LYS A 159 -5.90 22.04 -16.82
N SER A 160 -7.19 21.99 -17.18
CA SER A 160 -8.13 23.06 -16.84
C SER A 160 -8.36 23.21 -15.33
N ASN A 161 -8.36 22.09 -14.60
CA ASN A 161 -8.59 22.04 -13.14
C ASN A 161 -7.35 22.45 -12.33
N ILE A 162 -6.18 22.53 -12.96
CA ILE A 162 -4.95 22.93 -12.26
C ILE A 162 -5.03 24.42 -11.89
N ARG A 163 -4.70 24.72 -10.64
CA ARG A 163 -4.60 26.12 -10.14
C ARG A 163 -3.69 26.95 -11.03
N LYS A 164 -4.11 28.19 -11.36
CA LYS A 164 -3.40 29.08 -12.29
C LYS A 164 -1.91 29.25 -11.95
N SER A 165 -1.57 29.34 -10.67
CA SER A 165 -0.17 29.47 -10.21
C SER A 165 0.72 28.25 -10.51
N TYR A 166 0.14 27.04 -10.69
CA TYR A 166 0.90 25.85 -11.05
C TYR A 166 1.00 25.62 -12.55
N LYS A 167 0.14 26.24 -13.37
CA LYS A 167 0.18 26.09 -14.84
C LYS A 167 1.52 26.57 -15.42
N SER A 168 2.03 27.69 -14.92
CA SER A 168 3.33 28.23 -15.34
C SER A 168 4.49 27.31 -14.96
N LEU A 169 4.45 26.69 -13.78
CA LEU A 169 5.46 25.74 -13.32
C LEU A 169 5.44 24.45 -14.14
N ILE A 170 4.25 23.95 -14.48
CA ILE A 170 4.11 22.76 -15.35
C ILE A 170 4.66 23.04 -16.74
N ASN A 171 4.26 24.17 -17.35
CA ASN A 171 4.76 24.55 -18.66
C ASN A 171 6.28 24.76 -18.67
N TRP A 172 6.84 25.33 -17.60
CA TRP A 172 8.29 25.46 -17.41
C TRP A 172 8.92 24.06 -17.30
N GLY A 173 8.39 23.17 -16.45
CA GLY A 173 8.89 21.83 -16.27
C GLY A 173 8.85 20.99 -17.55
N GLU A 174 7.75 21.04 -18.32
CA GLU A 174 7.63 20.37 -19.61
C GLU A 174 8.72 20.84 -20.61
N LYS A 175 9.05 22.13 -20.58
CA LYS A 175 10.03 22.75 -21.48
C LYS A 175 11.49 22.49 -21.08
N GLU A 176 11.80 22.61 -19.79
CA GLU A 176 13.18 22.63 -19.30
C GLU A 176 13.66 21.28 -18.77
N LEU A 177 12.75 20.45 -18.18
CA LEU A 177 13.15 19.20 -17.53
C LEU A 177 13.13 17.98 -18.44
N LYS A 178 12.51 18.07 -19.63
CA LYS A 178 12.42 16.94 -20.59
C LYS A 178 12.20 15.58 -19.89
N PRO A 179 11.08 15.40 -19.20
CA PRO A 179 10.88 14.24 -18.33
C PRO A 179 10.93 12.92 -19.12
N SER A 180 11.64 11.94 -18.59
CA SER A 180 11.66 10.56 -19.05
C SER A 180 10.97 9.67 -18.04
N ILE A 181 10.18 8.69 -18.52
CA ILE A 181 9.47 7.71 -17.68
C ILE A 181 10.17 6.37 -17.82
N TYR A 182 10.49 5.77 -16.68
CA TYR A 182 11.08 4.44 -16.59
C TYR A 182 10.12 3.51 -15.84
N ASP A 183 9.72 2.44 -16.48
CA ASP A 183 8.78 1.43 -16.01
C ASP A 183 9.41 0.03 -16.00
N ALA A 184 8.60 -1.01 -15.85
CA ALA A 184 9.04 -2.40 -15.83
C ALA A 184 9.86 -2.82 -17.06
N SER A 185 9.65 -2.18 -18.22
CA SER A 185 10.27 -2.53 -19.50
C SER A 185 11.68 -1.95 -19.67
N ASN A 186 11.98 -0.84 -19.01
CA ASN A 186 13.22 -0.07 -19.27
C ASN A 186 13.98 0.38 -18.02
N ILE A 187 13.49 0.04 -16.81
CA ILE A 187 14.18 0.36 -15.56
C ILE A 187 15.42 -0.51 -15.37
N THR A 188 16.54 0.07 -14.96
CA THR A 188 17.79 -0.62 -14.63
C THR A 188 18.27 -0.30 -13.22
N TRP A 189 19.22 -1.08 -12.73
CA TRP A 189 19.86 -0.80 -11.44
C TRP A 189 20.66 0.52 -11.49
N GLU A 190 21.33 0.78 -12.60
CA GLU A 190 22.12 2.00 -12.78
C GLU A 190 21.28 3.25 -12.59
N LEU A 191 20.09 3.32 -13.20
CA LEU A 191 19.15 4.43 -13.03
C LEU A 191 18.68 4.60 -11.57
N ILE A 192 18.34 3.50 -10.90
CA ILE A 192 17.95 3.54 -9.48
C ILE A 192 19.12 3.97 -8.61
N ASN A 193 20.35 3.52 -8.92
CA ASN A 193 21.53 3.88 -8.16
C ASN A 193 21.92 5.36 -8.38
N ASP A 194 21.78 5.89 -9.58
CA ASP A 194 21.99 7.33 -9.84
C ASP A 194 20.98 8.15 -9.04
N PHE A 195 19.72 7.74 -9.00
CA PHE A 195 18.71 8.39 -8.16
C PHE A 195 19.05 8.27 -6.66
N ARG A 196 19.55 7.11 -6.20
CA ARG A 196 20.07 6.91 -4.84
C ARG A 196 21.21 7.90 -4.52
N LEU A 197 22.18 8.01 -5.41
CA LEU A 197 23.33 8.92 -5.22
C LEU A 197 22.88 10.39 -5.18
N LEU A 198 21.96 10.78 -6.06
CA LEU A 198 21.35 12.10 -6.01
C LEU A 198 20.64 12.34 -4.68
N HIS A 199 19.84 11.37 -4.22
CA HIS A 199 19.14 11.47 -2.93
C HIS A 199 20.12 11.62 -1.76
N ILE A 200 21.22 10.87 -1.73
CA ILE A 200 22.25 10.99 -0.69
C ILE A 200 22.89 12.39 -0.74
N LYS A 201 23.22 12.87 -1.94
CA LYS A 201 23.80 14.20 -2.13
C LYS A 201 22.88 15.30 -1.58
N GLU A 202 21.60 15.26 -1.90
CA GLU A 202 20.63 16.27 -1.48
C GLU A 202 20.24 16.17 0.00
N SER A 203 20.15 14.95 0.55
CA SER A 203 19.80 14.74 1.97
C SER A 203 21.00 14.85 2.92
N GLY A 204 22.23 14.82 2.40
CA GLY A 204 23.46 14.79 3.18
C GLY A 204 23.74 13.48 3.93
N THR A 205 22.83 12.51 3.86
CA THR A 205 22.96 11.22 4.55
C THR A 205 22.33 10.08 3.75
N GLU A 206 22.81 8.86 3.94
CA GLU A 206 22.16 7.67 3.41
C GLU A 206 20.98 7.28 4.31
N THR A 207 19.76 7.67 3.92
CA THR A 207 18.52 7.44 4.69
C THR A 207 17.94 6.03 4.51
N MET A 208 18.42 5.29 3.51
CA MET A 208 17.98 3.92 3.19
C MET A 208 19.17 3.09 2.72
N SER A 209 19.20 1.81 3.09
CA SER A 209 20.22 0.88 2.64
C SER A 209 20.15 0.63 1.13
N GLU A 210 21.27 0.19 0.53
CA GLU A 210 21.29 -0.26 -0.86
C GLU A 210 20.25 -1.36 -1.13
N LEU A 211 20.00 -2.23 -0.15
CA LEU A 211 19.00 -3.29 -0.27
C LEU A 211 17.57 -2.72 -0.37
N SER A 212 17.25 -1.65 0.38
CA SER A 212 15.98 -0.92 0.24
C SER A 212 15.83 -0.31 -1.17
N TRP A 213 16.92 0.20 -1.77
CA TRP A 213 16.90 0.69 -3.15
C TRP A 213 16.71 -0.44 -4.16
N LYS A 214 17.30 -1.63 -3.94
CA LYS A 214 17.05 -2.82 -4.75
C LYS A 214 15.58 -3.27 -4.67
N LYS A 215 14.93 -3.17 -3.48
CA LYS A 215 13.49 -3.41 -3.35
C LYS A 215 12.64 -2.40 -4.13
N ARG A 216 13.08 -1.14 -4.25
CA ARG A 216 12.41 -0.16 -5.14
C ARG A 216 12.52 -0.56 -6.60
N LEU A 217 13.71 -1.00 -7.06
CA LEU A 217 13.88 -1.54 -8.40
C LEU A 217 12.92 -2.71 -8.66
N ASP A 218 12.85 -3.66 -7.71
CA ASP A 218 11.93 -4.81 -7.81
C ASP A 218 10.47 -4.37 -7.93
N THR A 219 10.06 -3.34 -7.18
CA THR A 219 8.70 -2.77 -7.24
C THR A 219 8.39 -2.22 -8.65
N VAL A 220 9.34 -1.50 -9.27
CA VAL A 220 9.18 -1.00 -10.64
C VAL A 220 9.16 -2.16 -11.64
N LYS A 221 10.07 -3.14 -11.52
CA LYS A 221 10.11 -4.33 -12.40
C LYS A 221 8.83 -5.17 -12.34
N ARG A 222 8.12 -5.13 -11.23
CA ARG A 222 6.81 -5.78 -11.05
C ARG A 222 5.66 -5.00 -11.68
N GLY A 223 5.92 -3.80 -12.22
CA GLY A 223 4.87 -2.92 -12.76
C GLY A 223 4.01 -2.24 -11.70
N GLU A 224 4.45 -2.25 -10.44
CA GLU A 224 3.73 -1.67 -9.30
C GLU A 224 4.10 -0.21 -9.04
N ALA A 225 5.12 0.30 -9.72
CA ALA A 225 5.60 1.68 -9.70
C ALA A 225 6.30 2.04 -11.01
N PHE A 226 6.61 3.32 -11.17
CA PHE A 226 7.46 3.85 -12.23
C PHE A 226 8.35 4.97 -11.66
N LEU A 227 9.42 5.29 -12.38
CA LEU A 227 10.33 6.39 -12.05
C LEU A 227 10.22 7.48 -13.12
N ILE A 228 10.06 8.73 -12.69
CA ILE A 228 10.15 9.90 -13.59
C ILE A 228 11.45 10.65 -13.28
N VAL A 229 12.24 10.91 -14.32
CA VAL A 229 13.49 11.64 -14.23
C VAL A 229 13.42 12.85 -15.15
N GLY A 230 13.75 14.04 -14.62
CA GLY A 230 13.99 15.25 -15.41
C GLY A 230 15.47 15.35 -15.79
N HIS A 231 15.75 15.73 -17.04
CA HIS A 231 17.10 15.88 -17.58
C HIS A 231 17.44 17.34 -17.88
#